data_13d645f0fe8fcfa05ce46f93deb9e924
#
_entry.id   13d645f0fe8fcfa05ce46f93deb9e924
#
_cell.length_a   1.000
_cell.length_b   1.000
_cell.length_c   1.000
_cell.angle_alpha   90.00
_cell.angle_beta   90.00
_cell.angle_gamma   90.00
#
_symmetry.space_group_name_H-M   'P 1'
#
loop_
_entity.id
_entity.type
_entity.pdbx_description
1 polymer ?
#
loop_
_entity_poly.entity_id
_entity_poly.type
_entity_poly.pdbx_seq_one_letter_code
_entity_poly.pdbx_strand_id
1 'polypeptide(L)'
;MPPETAPAPASAPPRTLPHNLEAERSVLGAVLIDNETFNVAAAIIDGKAFFRDAHRRIFERMMDLSERSQPIDLVTLKEELERAGELEEVGGPAYIGSLVDGVPRSTNIEYYAQIVKEKATLRNLIFSANKILGTAYEADQEADL
;
A
#
# COMPACT_ATOMS: atom_id res chain seq x y z
N MET A 1 20.43 39.44 -27.40
CA MET A 1 20.45 38.58 -26.22
C MET A 1 19.32 37.59 -26.34
N PRO A 2 19.64 36.32 -26.60
CA PRO A 2 18.56 35.38 -26.72
C PRO A 2 17.81 35.38 -25.39
N PRO A 3 16.49 35.38 -25.42
CA PRO A 3 15.74 35.18 -24.20
C PRO A 3 16.25 33.93 -23.56
N GLU A 4 16.81 34.06 -22.36
CA GLU A 4 17.04 32.88 -21.58
C GLU A 4 15.76 32.12 -21.58
N THR A 5 15.70 31.09 -22.36
CA THR A 5 14.72 30.09 -22.12
C THR A 5 14.85 29.76 -20.66
N ALA A 6 13.86 30.19 -19.88
CA ALA A 6 13.72 29.66 -18.56
C ALA A 6 14.07 28.17 -18.67
N PRO A 7 15.05 27.68 -17.91
CA PRO A 7 15.31 26.27 -17.96
C PRO A 7 13.98 25.58 -17.85
N ALA A 8 13.66 24.76 -18.82
CA ALA A 8 12.54 23.84 -18.70
C ALA A 8 12.57 23.41 -17.24
N PRO A 9 11.44 23.50 -16.50
CA PRO A 9 11.44 23.13 -15.12
C PRO A 9 12.24 21.84 -15.05
N ALA A 10 13.38 21.93 -14.36
CA ALA A 10 14.28 20.83 -14.24
C ALA A 10 13.39 19.64 -13.99
N SER A 11 13.23 18.83 -15.00
CA SER A 11 12.51 17.58 -14.97
C SER A 11 11.62 17.46 -13.73
N ALA A 12 10.34 17.81 -13.88
CA ALA A 12 9.37 17.35 -12.92
C ALA A 12 9.78 15.93 -12.55
N PRO A 13 10.01 15.63 -11.27
CA PRO A 13 10.36 14.27 -10.88
C PRO A 13 9.39 13.32 -11.59
N PRO A 14 9.87 12.18 -12.14
CA PRO A 14 8.98 11.25 -12.79
C PRO A 14 7.77 11.04 -11.90
N ARG A 15 6.59 11.17 -12.46
CA ARG A 15 5.35 11.03 -11.72
C ARG A 15 5.28 9.61 -11.18
N THR A 16 5.48 9.48 -9.88
CA THR A 16 5.22 8.23 -9.19
C THR A 16 3.75 8.20 -8.80
N LEU A 17 3.19 7.00 -8.76
CA LEU A 17 1.81 6.84 -8.29
C LEU A 17 1.71 7.34 -6.84
N PRO A 18 0.58 7.97 -6.47
CA PRO A 18 0.37 8.40 -5.10
C PRO A 18 0.52 7.25 -4.12
N HIS A 19 1.30 7.46 -3.08
CA HIS A 19 1.50 6.47 -2.03
C HIS A 19 2.07 7.13 -0.78
N ASN A 20 2.01 6.43 0.34
CA ASN A 20 2.63 6.85 1.58
C ASN A 20 3.10 5.62 2.33
N LEU A 21 4.36 5.23 2.13
CA LEU A 21 4.92 4.01 2.72
C LEU A 21 5.02 4.10 4.23
N GLU A 22 5.23 5.30 4.78
CA GLU A 22 5.26 5.50 6.22
C GLU A 22 3.91 5.20 6.86
N ALA A 23 2.83 5.68 6.25
CA ALA A 23 1.48 5.36 6.71
C ALA A 23 1.20 3.86 6.62
N GLU A 24 1.63 3.21 5.53
CA GLU A 24 1.47 1.77 5.36
C GLU A 24 2.19 0.99 6.46
N ARG A 25 3.44 1.34 6.73
CA ARG A 25 4.20 0.71 7.82
C ARG A 25 3.56 0.96 9.18
N SER A 26 3.03 2.16 9.39
CA SER A 26 2.37 2.51 10.66
C SER A 26 1.13 1.68 10.91
N VAL A 27 0.33 1.42 9.86
CA VAL A 27 -0.85 0.54 9.98
C VAL A 27 -0.41 -0.87 10.36
N LEU A 28 0.54 -1.44 9.63
CA LEU A 28 0.99 -2.81 9.88
C LEU A 28 1.64 -2.96 11.24
N GLY A 29 2.48 -2.01 11.62
CA GLY A 29 3.14 -2.02 12.93
C GLY A 29 2.14 -1.89 14.08
N ALA A 30 1.12 -1.04 13.94
CA ALA A 30 0.09 -0.88 14.96
C ALA A 30 -0.69 -2.18 15.17
N VAL A 31 -1.02 -2.90 14.11
CA VAL A 31 -1.69 -4.20 14.21
C VAL A 31 -0.84 -5.21 14.97
N LEU A 32 0.46 -5.25 14.69
CA LEU A 32 1.38 -6.17 15.36
C LEU A 32 1.54 -5.87 16.85
N ILE A 33 1.41 -4.61 17.23
CA ILE A 33 1.49 -4.18 18.64
C ILE A 33 0.17 -4.46 19.36
N ASP A 34 -0.95 -4.20 18.69
CA ASP A 34 -2.28 -4.35 19.27
C ASP A 34 -3.24 -4.93 18.24
N ASN A 35 -3.57 -6.20 18.40
CA ASN A 35 -4.45 -6.96 17.50
C ASN A 35 -5.80 -6.33 17.28
N GLU A 36 -6.35 -5.68 18.28
CA GLU A 36 -7.69 -5.07 18.19
C GLU A 36 -7.74 -3.98 17.12
N THR A 37 -6.60 -3.37 16.82
CA THR A 37 -6.53 -2.34 15.77
C THR A 37 -6.73 -2.91 14.38
N PHE A 38 -6.53 -4.21 14.18
CA PHE A 38 -6.76 -4.84 12.88
C PHE A 38 -8.20 -4.63 12.40
N ASN A 39 -9.17 -4.80 13.27
CA ASN A 39 -10.58 -4.64 12.88
C ASN A 39 -10.88 -3.21 12.44
N VAL A 40 -10.26 -2.22 13.07
CA VAL A 40 -10.40 -0.82 12.69
C VAL A 40 -9.82 -0.59 11.29
N ALA A 41 -8.62 -1.10 11.05
CA ALA A 41 -7.97 -0.97 9.74
C ALA A 41 -8.76 -1.71 8.65
N ALA A 42 -9.20 -2.94 8.92
CA ALA A 42 -9.93 -3.77 7.96
C ALA A 42 -11.30 -3.20 7.58
N ALA A 43 -11.89 -2.36 8.45
CA ALA A 43 -13.11 -1.65 8.12
C ALA A 43 -12.88 -0.51 7.12
N ILE A 44 -11.65 -0.06 6.97
CA ILE A 44 -11.29 1.09 6.11
C ILE A 44 -10.61 0.63 4.82
N ILE A 45 -9.68 -0.34 4.90
CA ILE A 45 -8.84 -0.80 3.80
C ILE A 45 -8.78 -2.31 3.74
N ASP A 46 -8.44 -2.82 2.54
CA ASP A 46 -8.05 -4.22 2.34
C ASP A 46 -6.59 -4.27 1.86
N GLY A 47 -6.08 -5.47 1.58
CA GLY A 47 -4.70 -5.64 1.14
C GLY A 47 -4.38 -4.88 -0.15
N LYS A 48 -5.35 -4.73 -1.03
CA LYS A 48 -5.16 -4.04 -2.31
C LYS A 48 -4.91 -2.55 -2.17
N ALA A 49 -5.26 -1.96 -1.02
CA ALA A 49 -5.04 -0.54 -0.78
C ALA A 49 -3.57 -0.18 -0.59
N PHE A 50 -2.73 -1.14 -0.24
CA PHE A 50 -1.30 -0.89 -0.05
C PHE A 50 -0.59 -0.77 -1.40
N PHE A 51 0.31 0.17 -1.49
CA PHE A 51 1.10 0.40 -2.69
C PHE A 51 2.20 -0.64 -2.84
N ARG A 52 2.93 -0.93 -1.76
CA ARG A 52 4.05 -1.85 -1.76
C ARG A 52 3.55 -3.29 -1.73
N ASP A 53 4.03 -4.11 -2.63
CA ASP A 53 3.62 -5.51 -2.73
C ASP A 53 3.85 -6.27 -1.41
N ALA A 54 4.98 -6.05 -0.76
CA ALA A 54 5.26 -6.66 0.53
C ALA A 54 4.18 -6.34 1.55
N HIS A 55 3.72 -5.09 1.60
CA HIS A 55 2.68 -4.66 2.53
C HIS A 55 1.33 -5.29 2.23
N ARG A 56 0.99 -5.45 0.93
CA ARG A 56 -0.24 -6.15 0.52
C ARG A 56 -0.23 -7.58 1.05
N ARG A 57 0.86 -8.30 0.85
CA ARG A 57 0.99 -9.68 1.29
C ARG A 57 0.91 -9.81 2.79
N ILE A 58 1.58 -8.92 3.52
CA ILE A 58 1.54 -8.90 4.97
C ILE A 58 0.11 -8.69 5.47
N PHE A 59 -0.59 -7.70 4.94
CA PHE A 59 -1.97 -7.42 5.37
C PHE A 59 -2.91 -8.56 5.03
N GLU A 60 -2.75 -9.20 3.87
CA GLU A 60 -3.55 -10.36 3.48
C GLU A 60 -3.33 -11.55 4.42
N ARG A 61 -2.10 -11.77 4.86
CA ARG A 61 -1.83 -12.84 5.85
C ARG A 61 -2.40 -12.48 7.22
N MET A 62 -2.39 -11.20 7.59
CA MET A 62 -3.08 -10.75 8.81
C MET A 62 -4.59 -11.02 8.71
N MET A 63 -5.18 -10.78 7.55
CA MET A 63 -6.59 -11.06 7.29
C MET A 63 -6.90 -12.55 7.49
N ASP A 64 -6.06 -13.42 6.94
CA ASP A 64 -6.23 -14.86 7.08
C ASP A 64 -6.18 -15.29 8.54
N LEU A 65 -5.24 -14.76 9.31
CA LEU A 65 -5.15 -15.03 10.75
C LEU A 65 -6.42 -14.57 11.48
N SER A 66 -6.89 -13.38 11.15
CA SER A 66 -8.09 -12.83 11.75
C SER A 66 -9.32 -13.69 11.45
N GLU A 67 -9.47 -14.14 10.21
CA GLU A 67 -10.59 -14.99 9.79
C GLU A 67 -10.62 -16.32 10.50
N ARG A 68 -9.45 -16.84 10.90
CA ARG A 68 -9.34 -18.08 11.67
C ARG A 68 -9.35 -17.83 13.18
N SER A 69 -9.64 -16.60 13.60
CA SER A 69 -9.65 -16.19 15.00
C SER A 69 -8.31 -16.46 15.71
N GLN A 70 -7.22 -16.35 14.98
CA GLN A 70 -5.88 -16.48 15.53
C GLN A 70 -5.27 -15.13 15.83
N PRO A 71 -4.44 -15.02 16.87
CA PRO A 71 -3.79 -13.75 17.18
C PRO A 71 -2.83 -13.34 16.06
N ILE A 72 -2.69 -12.05 15.85
CA ILE A 72 -1.75 -11.48 14.88
C ILE A 72 -0.57 -10.90 15.65
N ASP A 73 0.57 -11.55 15.57
CA ASP A 73 1.82 -11.08 16.18
C ASP A 73 2.99 -11.45 15.25
N LEU A 74 4.21 -11.11 15.68
CA LEU A 74 5.40 -11.39 14.86
C LEU A 74 5.58 -12.89 14.58
N VAL A 75 5.25 -13.73 15.55
CA VAL A 75 5.42 -15.17 15.42
C VAL A 75 4.38 -15.77 14.47
N THR A 76 3.11 -15.44 14.67
CA THR A 76 2.03 -15.97 13.83
C THR A 76 2.11 -15.46 12.40
N LEU A 77 2.43 -14.18 12.23
CA LEU A 77 2.58 -13.59 10.91
C LEU A 77 3.74 -14.20 10.14
N LYS A 78 4.89 -14.36 10.80
CA LYS A 78 6.05 -15.00 10.19
C LYS A 78 5.72 -16.42 9.72
N GLU A 79 5.04 -17.20 10.56
CA GLU A 79 4.65 -18.56 10.22
C GLU A 79 3.68 -18.60 9.04
N GLU A 80 2.71 -17.70 9.01
CA GLU A 80 1.77 -17.62 7.88
C GLU A 80 2.46 -17.26 6.58
N LEU A 81 3.37 -16.29 6.61
CA LEU A 81 4.14 -15.90 5.44
C LEU A 81 5.05 -17.02 4.96
N GLU A 82 5.66 -17.76 5.88
CA GLU A 82 6.51 -18.91 5.55
C GLU A 82 5.69 -20.01 4.90
N ARG A 83 4.51 -20.31 5.45
CA ARG A 83 3.60 -21.31 4.90
C ARG A 83 3.13 -20.95 3.49
N ALA A 84 2.90 -19.66 3.23
CA ALA A 84 2.51 -19.17 1.92
C ALA A 84 3.69 -19.04 0.95
N GLY A 85 4.92 -19.26 1.41
CA GLY A 85 6.11 -19.09 0.58
C GLY A 85 6.45 -17.65 0.29
N GLU A 86 5.99 -16.71 1.12
CA GLU A 86 6.13 -15.28 0.88
C GLU A 86 7.08 -14.57 1.84
N LEU A 87 7.62 -15.27 2.83
CA LEU A 87 8.42 -14.63 3.88
C LEU A 87 9.62 -13.85 3.32
N GLU A 88 10.39 -14.46 2.44
CA GLU A 88 11.55 -13.78 1.85
C GLU A 88 11.13 -12.66 0.89
N GLU A 89 10.03 -12.83 0.19
CA GLU A 89 9.52 -11.83 -0.76
C GLU A 89 9.07 -10.55 -0.07
N VAL A 90 8.60 -10.63 1.17
CA VAL A 90 8.21 -9.43 1.91
C VAL A 90 9.36 -8.77 2.65
N GLY A 91 10.56 -9.34 2.56
CA GLY A 91 11.75 -8.78 3.19
C GLY A 91 12.29 -9.59 4.37
N GLY A 92 11.73 -10.77 4.64
CA GLY A 92 12.19 -11.67 5.69
C GLY A 92 11.83 -11.23 7.10
N PRO A 93 12.23 -12.02 8.10
CA PRO A 93 11.91 -11.73 9.50
C PRO A 93 12.40 -10.35 9.99
N ALA A 94 13.55 -9.91 9.48
CA ALA A 94 14.11 -8.62 9.86
C ALA A 94 13.20 -7.46 9.46
N TYR A 95 12.63 -7.51 8.26
CA TYR A 95 11.72 -6.46 7.81
C TYR A 95 10.43 -6.44 8.64
N ILE A 96 9.85 -7.61 8.89
CA ILE A 96 8.63 -7.72 9.69
C ILE A 96 8.88 -7.20 11.11
N GLY A 97 10.02 -7.56 11.69
CA GLY A 97 10.42 -7.04 13.01
C GLY A 97 10.56 -5.52 13.02
N SER A 98 11.05 -4.95 11.92
CA SER A 98 11.23 -3.50 11.81
C SER A 98 9.90 -2.74 11.80
N LEU A 99 8.79 -3.38 11.44
CA LEU A 99 7.49 -2.73 11.40
C LEU A 99 7.00 -2.27 12.77
N VAL A 100 7.43 -2.94 13.83
CA VAL A 100 7.05 -2.55 15.20
C VAL A 100 7.98 -1.49 15.79
N ASP A 101 9.15 -1.30 15.18
CA ASP A 101 10.12 -0.32 15.65
C ASP A 101 9.67 1.09 15.24
N GLY A 102 9.70 2.01 16.19
CA GLY A 102 9.36 3.39 15.91
C GLY A 102 7.88 3.71 15.78
N VAL A 103 7.01 2.73 15.99
CA VAL A 103 5.57 2.99 16.03
C VAL A 103 5.20 3.50 17.42
N PRO A 104 4.68 4.74 17.54
CA PRO A 104 4.24 5.23 18.83
C PRO A 104 3.08 4.38 19.37
N ARG A 105 3.08 4.07 20.66
CA ARG A 105 2.00 3.30 21.28
C ARG A 105 0.62 3.98 21.16
N SER A 106 0.63 5.28 20.96
CA SER A 106 -0.58 6.08 20.80
C SER A 106 -0.94 6.30 19.33
N THR A 107 -0.45 5.45 18.42
CA THR A 107 -0.71 5.60 17.00
C THR A 107 -2.21 5.48 16.72
N ASN A 108 -2.75 6.51 16.08
CA ASN A 108 -4.13 6.51 15.62
C ASN A 108 -4.20 5.73 14.30
N ILE A 109 -4.50 4.46 14.39
CA ILE A 109 -4.55 3.58 13.22
C ILE A 109 -5.60 4.04 12.20
N GLU A 110 -6.72 4.55 12.67
CA GLU A 110 -7.77 5.05 11.79
C GLU A 110 -7.24 6.16 10.88
N TYR A 111 -6.48 7.08 11.45
CA TYR A 111 -5.87 8.17 10.69
C TYR A 111 -4.93 7.65 9.60
N TYR A 112 -4.03 6.74 9.95
CA TYR A 112 -3.08 6.19 8.98
C TYR A 112 -3.76 5.30 7.94
N ALA A 113 -4.77 4.53 8.33
CA ALA A 113 -5.55 3.75 7.39
C ALA A 113 -6.29 4.63 6.38
N GLN A 114 -6.80 5.79 6.82
CA GLN A 114 -7.42 6.76 5.91
C GLN A 114 -6.42 7.31 4.90
N ILE A 115 -5.19 7.59 5.32
CA ILE A 115 -4.13 8.03 4.39
C ILE A 115 -3.88 6.96 3.33
N VAL A 116 -3.75 5.71 3.74
CA VAL A 116 -3.55 4.59 2.82
C VAL A 116 -4.72 4.49 1.83
N LYS A 117 -5.94 4.60 2.32
CA LYS A 117 -7.15 4.57 1.50
C LYS A 117 -7.18 5.71 0.48
N GLU A 118 -6.87 6.93 0.91
CA GLU A 118 -6.85 8.09 0.01
C GLU A 118 -5.86 7.90 -1.14
N LYS A 119 -4.66 7.41 -0.84
CA LYS A 119 -3.66 7.14 -1.86
C LYS A 119 -4.11 6.04 -2.83
N ALA A 120 -4.73 4.98 -2.32
CA ALA A 120 -5.29 3.91 -3.15
C ALA A 120 -6.40 4.43 -4.06
N THR A 121 -7.27 5.31 -3.55
CA THR A 121 -8.34 5.92 -4.33
C THR A 121 -7.76 6.75 -5.48
N LEU A 122 -6.71 7.53 -5.21
CA LEU A 122 -6.05 8.32 -6.25
C LEU A 122 -5.41 7.42 -7.30
N ARG A 123 -4.77 6.32 -6.91
CA ARG A 123 -4.22 5.38 -7.88
C ARG A 123 -5.29 4.75 -8.75
N ASN A 124 -6.41 4.36 -8.14
CA ASN A 124 -7.53 3.79 -8.90
C ASN A 124 -8.11 4.80 -9.90
N LEU A 125 -8.17 6.06 -9.51
CA LEU A 125 -8.61 7.13 -10.40
C LEU A 125 -7.66 7.27 -11.60
N ILE A 126 -6.37 7.24 -11.37
CA ILE A 126 -5.35 7.30 -12.43
C ILE A 126 -5.49 6.11 -13.38
N PHE A 127 -5.62 4.91 -12.85
CA PHE A 127 -5.79 3.70 -13.68
C PHE A 127 -7.07 3.77 -14.50
N SER A 128 -8.17 4.22 -13.92
CA SER A 128 -9.44 4.39 -14.64
C SER A 128 -9.35 5.43 -15.74
N ALA A 129 -8.70 6.55 -15.46
CA ALA A 129 -8.48 7.61 -16.44
C ALA A 129 -7.64 7.11 -17.62
N ASN A 130 -6.56 6.38 -17.33
CA ASN A 130 -5.70 5.79 -18.36
C ASN A 130 -6.46 4.76 -19.20
N LYS A 131 -7.31 3.98 -18.59
CA LYS A 131 -8.14 3.00 -19.29
C LYS A 131 -9.13 3.68 -20.22
N ILE A 132 -9.78 4.74 -19.76
CA ILE A 132 -10.70 5.54 -20.57
C ILE A 132 -9.96 6.14 -21.76
N LEU A 133 -8.79 6.72 -21.50
CA LEU A 133 -7.95 7.32 -22.54
C LEU A 133 -7.56 6.29 -23.60
N GLY A 134 -7.11 5.11 -23.18
CA GLY A 134 -6.74 4.02 -24.07
C GLY A 134 -7.93 3.54 -24.93
N THR A 135 -9.09 3.39 -24.30
CA THR A 135 -10.31 2.98 -25.00
C THR A 135 -10.72 4.00 -26.08
N ALA A 136 -10.59 5.29 -25.77
CA ALA A 136 -10.91 6.35 -26.74
C ALA A 136 -9.98 6.32 -27.95
N TYR A 137 -8.67 6.10 -27.73
CA TYR A 137 -7.71 5.97 -28.82
C TYR A 137 -7.98 4.73 -29.67
N GLU A 138 -8.30 3.62 -29.06
CA GLU A 138 -8.64 2.38 -29.78
C GLU A 138 -9.89 2.54 -30.64
N ALA A 139 -10.92 3.20 -30.12
CA ALA A 139 -12.15 3.46 -30.85
C ALA A 139 -11.90 4.33 -32.08
N ASP A 140 -11.00 5.32 -31.99
CA ASP A 140 -10.62 6.15 -33.11
C ASP A 140 -9.93 5.35 -34.23
N GLN A 141 -9.01 4.46 -33.82
CA GLN A 141 -8.33 3.57 -34.78
C GLN A 141 -9.28 2.62 -35.48
N GLU A 142 -10.26 2.07 -34.80
CA GLU A 142 -11.28 1.22 -35.40
C GLU A 142 -12.19 1.98 -36.39
N ALA A 143 -12.46 3.24 -36.10
CA ALA A 143 -13.27 4.09 -36.97
C ALA A 143 -12.55 4.44 -38.28
N ASP A 144 -11.22 4.40 -38.31
CA ASP A 144 -10.40 4.69 -39.49
C ASP A 144 -10.25 3.49 -40.45
N LEU A 145 -10.81 2.35 -40.13
CA LEU A 145 -10.78 1.16 -40.96
C LEU A 145 -11.85 1.20 -42.07
#